data_ab4394a8d29d923ee6886d5c3db28bd5
#
_entry.id   ab4394a8d29d923ee6886d5c3db28bd5
#
_cell.length_a   1.000
_cell.length_b   1.000
_cell.length_c   1.000
_cell.angle_alpha   90.00
_cell.angle_beta   90.00
_cell.angle_gamma   90.00
#
_symmetry.space_group_name_H-M   'P 1'
#
loop_
_entity.id
_entity.type
_entity.pdbx_description
1 polymer ?
#
loop_
_entity_poly.entity_id
_entity_poly.type
_entity_poly.pdbx_seq_one_letter_code
_entity_poly.pdbx_strand_id
1 'polypeptide(L)'
;METEHPPPQRRAWLWVPSLYFSEGVPNTIVTTMSVVMYKRLGISDGDITFFVSCLNLPWVLKPLWSPWVDTRRTKRFWIIAMQLAATAGLALAALSILTPVFFKLSLFLFLTIAFASATHDIAADGFYMMGLSKHDQAWWVGLRNTFYRVAMTFGGGWLVVMAGRLERTSGNIPVAWSAALFTAAGVFLLFSLWHWWILPRPVADAPVAEAFDRRGEVKGADRGLLSEFTAAFGSFFKKPGVWLTLAFILLYRLDEAQVSKVIPLFLLNPRDKGGLGLTAGDSGLIYGLWAVPALTFGGLAGGFLAAKFGLKKMIPIMACSMYLPKLAYIGLSLARPENFGVICGAVALEQFGYGFGFTAFMLYLLHFSDGPRRTAHYAICTGFMTLGLMIPGMWSGKLASAMGYPAFFTWVLCSALPGLLIALSLKIEPQYGQKTGNSLQSKRD
;
A
#
# COMPACT_ATOMS: atom_id res chain seq x y z
N MET A 1 -20.06 -38.37 -0.03
CA MET A 1 -19.40 -37.25 0.68
C MET A 1 -17.90 -37.51 0.58
N GLU A 2 -17.29 -37.16 -0.56
CA GLU A 2 -15.85 -37.17 -0.69
C GLU A 2 -15.31 -35.93 0.07
N THR A 3 -14.55 -36.23 1.11
CA THR A 3 -13.80 -35.21 1.84
C THR A 3 -12.70 -34.71 0.93
N GLU A 4 -12.94 -33.56 0.25
CA GLU A 4 -11.89 -32.87 -0.50
C GLU A 4 -10.75 -32.49 0.48
N HIS A 5 -9.65 -33.19 0.37
CA HIS A 5 -8.43 -32.83 1.07
C HIS A 5 -7.96 -31.44 0.57
N PRO A 6 -7.70 -30.48 1.46
CA PRO A 6 -7.10 -29.21 1.06
C PRO A 6 -5.78 -29.46 0.32
N PRO A 7 -5.46 -28.69 -0.71
CA PRO A 7 -4.23 -28.87 -1.45
C PRO A 7 -3.02 -28.83 -0.49
N PRO A 8 -2.04 -29.74 -0.64
CA PRO A 8 -0.94 -29.85 0.31
C PRO A 8 -0.18 -28.50 0.42
N GLN A 9 0.21 -28.11 1.64
CA GLN A 9 0.94 -26.86 1.97
C GLN A 9 2.11 -26.55 1.02
N ARG A 10 2.77 -27.60 0.46
CA ARG A 10 3.84 -27.44 -0.53
C ARG A 10 3.41 -26.68 -1.79
N ARG A 11 2.15 -26.76 -2.19
CA ARG A 11 1.65 -26.05 -3.38
C ARG A 11 1.42 -24.55 -3.10
N ALA A 12 1.14 -24.15 -1.86
CA ALA A 12 0.96 -22.73 -1.50
C ALA A 12 2.25 -21.91 -1.69
N TRP A 13 3.44 -22.50 -1.45
CA TRP A 13 4.72 -21.86 -1.72
C TRP A 13 4.95 -21.47 -3.18
N LEU A 14 4.28 -22.14 -4.10
CA LEU A 14 4.44 -21.88 -5.52
C LEU A 14 3.65 -20.66 -6.00
N TRP A 15 2.59 -20.27 -5.29
CA TRP A 15 1.73 -19.17 -5.76
C TRP A 15 1.54 -18.02 -4.77
N VAL A 16 1.54 -18.24 -3.44
CA VAL A 16 1.33 -17.17 -2.47
C VAL A 16 2.44 -16.10 -2.55
N PRO A 17 3.74 -16.46 -2.51
CA PRO A 17 4.82 -15.50 -2.65
C PRO A 17 4.75 -14.67 -3.92
N SER A 18 4.60 -15.33 -5.06
CA SER A 18 4.56 -14.66 -6.36
C SER A 18 3.30 -13.82 -6.55
N LEU A 19 2.16 -14.24 -6.00
CA LEU A 19 0.90 -13.50 -6.07
C LEU A 19 0.99 -12.17 -5.32
N TYR A 20 1.51 -12.16 -4.08
CA TYR A 20 1.65 -10.93 -3.31
C TYR A 20 2.82 -10.05 -3.75
N PHE A 21 3.85 -10.63 -4.35
CA PHE A 21 4.84 -9.85 -5.10
C PHE A 21 4.17 -9.12 -6.30
N SER A 22 3.37 -9.83 -7.09
CA SER A 22 2.64 -9.25 -8.22
C SER A 22 1.59 -8.20 -7.79
N GLU A 23 1.06 -8.28 -6.58
CA GLU A 23 0.17 -7.26 -6.01
C GLU A 23 0.94 -5.95 -5.74
N GLY A 24 2.15 -6.05 -5.16
CA GLY A 24 2.94 -4.89 -4.76
C GLY A 24 3.63 -4.15 -5.91
N VAL A 25 4.00 -4.84 -7.00
CA VAL A 25 4.78 -4.23 -8.10
C VAL A 25 4.05 -3.08 -8.79
N PRO A 26 2.82 -3.23 -9.33
CA PRO A 26 2.12 -2.14 -9.99
C PRO A 26 1.83 -0.98 -9.05
N ASN A 27 1.42 -1.28 -7.80
CA ASN A 27 1.19 -0.26 -6.80
C ASN A 27 2.44 0.60 -6.57
N THR A 28 3.59 -0.02 -6.36
CA THR A 28 4.85 0.69 -6.10
C THR A 28 5.33 1.49 -7.31
N ILE A 29 5.16 0.96 -8.52
CA ILE A 29 5.50 1.70 -9.75
C ILE A 29 4.63 2.94 -9.86
N VAL A 30 3.33 2.81 -9.70
CA VAL A 30 2.36 3.91 -9.84
C VAL A 30 2.52 4.97 -8.75
N THR A 31 2.80 4.58 -7.50
CA THR A 31 2.76 5.50 -6.36
C THR A 31 4.11 6.03 -5.92
N THR A 32 5.20 5.30 -6.18
CA THR A 32 6.56 5.61 -5.68
C THR A 32 7.54 5.84 -6.82
N MET A 33 7.73 4.85 -7.71
CA MET A 33 8.67 4.97 -8.84
C MET A 33 8.31 6.14 -9.76
N SER A 34 7.01 6.36 -10.02
CA SER A 34 6.52 7.43 -10.88
C SER A 34 6.91 8.82 -10.39
N VAL A 35 6.99 9.04 -9.07
CA VAL A 35 7.42 10.33 -8.49
C VAL A 35 8.85 10.65 -8.93
N VAL A 36 9.76 9.67 -8.77
CA VAL A 36 11.17 9.83 -9.16
C VAL A 36 11.29 9.99 -10.68
N MET A 37 10.58 9.16 -11.44
CA MET A 37 10.55 9.20 -12.90
C MET A 37 10.11 10.57 -13.44
N TYR A 38 8.96 11.07 -13.00
CA TYR A 38 8.45 12.37 -13.44
C TYR A 38 9.37 13.52 -13.03
N LYS A 39 10.00 13.43 -11.85
CA LYS A 39 10.99 14.41 -11.43
C LYS A 39 12.19 14.44 -12.38
N ARG A 40 12.71 13.27 -12.77
CA ARG A 40 13.82 13.17 -13.74
C ARG A 40 13.43 13.64 -15.13
N LEU A 41 12.16 13.46 -15.52
CA LEU A 41 11.61 13.92 -16.81
C LEU A 41 11.21 15.42 -16.78
N GLY A 42 11.51 16.17 -15.71
CA GLY A 42 11.37 17.61 -15.65
C GLY A 42 9.97 18.14 -15.30
N ILE A 43 9.09 17.28 -14.77
CA ILE A 43 7.75 17.70 -14.30
C ILE A 43 7.89 18.46 -12.98
N SER A 44 7.03 19.47 -12.76
CA SER A 44 7.02 20.27 -11.54
C SER A 44 6.62 19.44 -10.31
N ASP A 45 7.21 19.76 -9.14
CA ASP A 45 6.94 19.05 -7.88
C ASP A 45 5.43 19.12 -7.51
N GLY A 46 4.80 20.25 -7.79
CA GLY A 46 3.37 20.43 -7.56
C GLY A 46 2.50 19.53 -8.43
N ASP A 47 2.82 19.39 -9.72
CA ASP A 47 2.09 18.51 -10.63
C ASP A 47 2.34 17.04 -10.29
N ILE A 48 3.59 16.67 -9.97
CA ILE A 48 3.92 15.30 -9.56
C ILE A 48 3.09 14.90 -8.36
N THR A 49 3.11 15.68 -7.29
CA THR A 49 2.40 15.31 -6.05
C THR A 49 0.89 15.30 -6.24
N PHE A 50 0.35 16.23 -7.03
CA PHE A 50 -1.07 16.28 -7.33
C PHE A 50 -1.52 15.04 -8.12
N PHE A 51 -0.95 14.83 -9.31
CA PHE A 51 -1.40 13.76 -10.21
C PHE A 51 -1.06 12.36 -9.70
N VAL A 52 0.13 12.14 -9.11
CA VAL A 52 0.47 10.83 -8.54
C VAL A 52 -0.39 10.51 -7.32
N SER A 53 -0.82 11.51 -6.55
CA SER A 53 -1.79 11.26 -5.47
C SER A 53 -3.15 10.87 -6.03
N CYS A 54 -3.62 11.48 -7.13
CA CYS A 54 -4.86 11.10 -7.80
C CYS A 54 -4.84 9.64 -8.29
N LEU A 55 -3.67 9.08 -8.62
CA LEU A 55 -3.56 7.68 -9.01
C LEU A 55 -3.92 6.68 -7.90
N ASN A 56 -4.06 7.13 -6.64
CA ASN A 56 -4.58 6.29 -5.55
C ASN A 56 -6.11 6.13 -5.58
N LEU A 57 -6.82 6.91 -6.42
CA LEU A 57 -8.29 6.88 -6.50
C LEU A 57 -8.89 5.47 -6.71
N PRO A 58 -8.32 4.59 -7.55
CA PRO A 58 -8.85 3.22 -7.68
C PRO A 58 -8.87 2.45 -6.36
N TRP A 59 -7.84 2.56 -5.52
CA TRP A 59 -7.83 1.89 -4.21
C TRP A 59 -8.82 2.50 -3.21
N VAL A 60 -9.14 3.80 -3.32
CA VAL A 60 -10.22 4.43 -2.55
C VAL A 60 -11.57 3.87 -2.96
N LEU A 61 -11.79 3.76 -4.27
CA LEU A 61 -13.08 3.38 -4.85
C LEU A 61 -13.29 1.87 -4.97
N LYS A 62 -12.24 1.04 -4.75
CA LYS A 62 -12.32 -0.42 -4.94
C LYS A 62 -13.51 -1.11 -4.24
N PRO A 63 -13.99 -0.65 -3.06
CA PRO A 63 -15.20 -1.24 -2.47
C PRO A 63 -16.44 -1.14 -3.33
N LEU A 64 -16.53 -0.14 -4.23
CA LEU A 64 -17.70 0.09 -5.08
C LEU A 64 -17.89 -0.99 -6.15
N TRP A 65 -16.80 -1.59 -6.66
CA TRP A 65 -16.89 -2.65 -7.68
C TRP A 65 -16.44 -4.03 -7.19
N SER A 66 -16.00 -4.13 -5.92
CA SER A 66 -15.65 -5.42 -5.32
C SER A 66 -16.76 -6.46 -5.46
N PRO A 67 -18.07 -6.15 -5.22
CA PRO A 67 -19.14 -7.11 -5.41
C PRO A 67 -19.26 -7.63 -6.85
N TRP A 68 -18.96 -6.78 -7.84
CA TRP A 68 -18.99 -7.18 -9.24
C TRP A 68 -17.88 -8.17 -9.58
N VAL A 69 -16.68 -7.97 -9.02
CA VAL A 69 -15.55 -8.92 -9.14
C VAL A 69 -15.88 -10.26 -8.47
N ASP A 70 -16.66 -10.21 -7.37
CA ASP A 70 -17.05 -11.41 -6.63
C ASP A 70 -18.07 -12.28 -7.36
N THR A 71 -18.91 -11.68 -8.19
CA THR A 71 -20.09 -12.35 -8.80
C THR A 71 -19.90 -12.77 -10.24
N ARG A 72 -19.05 -12.10 -11.02
CA ARG A 72 -19.07 -12.22 -12.49
C ARG A 72 -18.15 -13.28 -13.10
N ARG A 73 -17.08 -13.63 -12.49
CA ARG A 73 -16.09 -14.60 -13.00
C ARG A 73 -15.35 -15.23 -11.83
N THR A 74 -14.48 -16.21 -12.11
CA THR A 74 -13.59 -16.79 -11.11
C THR A 74 -12.53 -15.78 -10.65
N LYS A 75 -12.08 -15.87 -9.39
CA LYS A 75 -10.98 -15.05 -8.88
C LYS A 75 -9.71 -15.28 -9.69
N ARG A 76 -9.46 -16.53 -10.07
CA ARG A 76 -8.34 -16.90 -10.94
C ARG A 76 -8.38 -16.14 -12.28
N PHE A 77 -9.56 -16.01 -12.92
CA PHE A 77 -9.72 -15.23 -14.15
C PHE A 77 -9.34 -13.76 -13.93
N TRP A 78 -9.87 -13.12 -12.86
CA TRP A 78 -9.57 -11.73 -12.56
C TRP A 78 -8.10 -11.49 -12.28
N ILE A 79 -7.43 -12.38 -11.51
CA ILE A 79 -5.98 -12.30 -11.24
C ILE A 79 -5.22 -12.23 -12.56
N ILE A 80 -5.42 -13.21 -13.45
CA ILE A 80 -4.68 -13.31 -14.71
C ILE A 80 -5.02 -12.16 -15.66
N ALA A 81 -6.30 -11.82 -15.82
CA ALA A 81 -6.75 -10.76 -16.70
C ALA A 81 -6.18 -9.39 -16.27
N MET A 82 -6.17 -9.10 -14.96
CA MET A 82 -5.64 -7.84 -14.45
C MET A 82 -4.11 -7.78 -14.50
N GLN A 83 -3.42 -8.91 -14.33
CA GLN A 83 -1.98 -9.00 -14.54
C GLN A 83 -1.60 -8.74 -16.01
N LEU A 84 -2.33 -9.31 -16.96
CA LEU A 84 -2.10 -9.05 -18.38
C LEU A 84 -2.43 -7.59 -18.75
N ALA A 85 -3.51 -7.03 -18.20
CA ALA A 85 -3.86 -5.63 -18.39
C ALA A 85 -2.77 -4.69 -17.82
N ALA A 86 -2.26 -4.98 -16.63
CA ALA A 86 -1.16 -4.21 -16.03
C ALA A 86 0.15 -4.37 -16.83
N THR A 87 0.45 -5.57 -17.34
CA THR A 87 1.60 -5.81 -18.23
C THR A 87 1.50 -4.94 -19.49
N ALA A 88 0.36 -4.98 -20.17
CA ALA A 88 0.13 -4.16 -21.36
C ALA A 88 0.20 -2.66 -21.01
N GLY A 89 -0.41 -2.25 -19.90
CA GLY A 89 -0.34 -0.88 -19.42
C GLY A 89 1.10 -0.40 -19.17
N LEU A 90 1.93 -1.22 -18.53
CA LEU A 90 3.35 -0.91 -18.27
C LEU A 90 4.15 -0.80 -19.58
N ALA A 91 3.92 -1.71 -20.53
CA ALA A 91 4.60 -1.67 -21.83
C ALA A 91 4.18 -0.42 -22.64
N LEU A 92 2.89 -0.09 -22.63
CA LEU A 92 2.38 1.14 -23.28
C LEU A 92 2.89 2.41 -22.57
N ALA A 93 2.98 2.39 -21.23
CA ALA A 93 3.57 3.49 -20.47
C ALA A 93 5.06 3.69 -20.83
N ALA A 94 5.81 2.59 -20.99
CA ALA A 94 7.19 2.64 -21.45
C ALA A 94 7.33 3.33 -22.83
N LEU A 95 6.46 2.99 -23.77
CA LEU A 95 6.42 3.64 -25.10
C LEU A 95 6.01 5.11 -24.98
N SER A 96 5.04 5.42 -24.12
CA SER A 96 4.54 6.78 -23.95
C SER A 96 5.61 7.77 -23.50
N ILE A 97 6.58 7.33 -22.69
CA ILE A 97 7.70 8.17 -22.20
C ILE A 97 8.53 8.75 -23.34
N LEU A 98 8.58 8.08 -24.50
CA LEU A 98 9.33 8.51 -25.67
C LEU A 98 8.59 9.52 -26.55
N THR A 99 7.36 9.90 -26.19
CA THR A 99 6.51 10.82 -26.95
C THR A 99 6.50 12.23 -26.38
N PRO A 100 6.23 13.28 -27.19
CA PRO A 100 6.11 14.66 -26.69
C PRO A 100 4.98 14.86 -25.67
N VAL A 101 3.93 14.02 -25.69
CA VAL A 101 2.77 14.10 -24.79
C VAL A 101 2.87 13.11 -23.62
N PHE A 102 4.08 12.65 -23.32
CA PHE A 102 4.37 11.58 -22.37
C PHE A 102 3.65 11.72 -21.04
N PHE A 103 3.61 12.95 -20.47
CA PHE A 103 3.06 13.15 -19.14
C PHE A 103 1.58 12.78 -19.04
N LYS A 104 0.74 13.32 -19.94
CA LYS A 104 -0.69 13.04 -19.95
C LYS A 104 -0.97 11.58 -20.29
N LEU A 105 -0.26 11.04 -21.28
CA LEU A 105 -0.45 9.67 -21.73
C LEU A 105 -0.01 8.65 -20.68
N SER A 106 1.14 8.83 -20.07
CA SER A 106 1.61 7.93 -19.00
C SER A 106 0.74 8.01 -17.74
N LEU A 107 0.21 9.19 -17.37
CA LEU A 107 -0.76 9.32 -16.27
C LEU A 107 -2.03 8.53 -16.53
N PHE A 108 -2.59 8.63 -17.74
CA PHE A 108 -3.76 7.83 -18.12
C PHE A 108 -3.48 6.33 -18.05
N LEU A 109 -2.33 5.90 -18.53
CA LEU A 109 -1.90 4.49 -18.49
C LEU A 109 -1.65 4.03 -17.04
N PHE A 110 -1.01 4.85 -16.21
CA PHE A 110 -0.85 4.54 -14.79
C PHE A 110 -2.17 4.48 -14.04
N LEU A 111 -3.14 5.32 -14.38
CA LEU A 111 -4.49 5.22 -13.81
C LEU A 111 -5.16 3.89 -14.22
N THR A 112 -5.01 3.47 -15.47
CA THR A 112 -5.48 2.16 -15.95
C THR A 112 -4.81 1.00 -15.22
N ILE A 113 -3.48 1.08 -15.02
CA ILE A 113 -2.71 0.10 -14.22
C ILE A 113 -3.19 0.09 -12.78
N ALA A 114 -3.48 1.26 -12.19
CA ALA A 114 -4.01 1.37 -10.83
C ALA A 114 -5.38 0.71 -10.67
N PHE A 115 -6.30 0.86 -11.65
CA PHE A 115 -7.57 0.14 -11.67
C PHE A 115 -7.37 -1.37 -11.82
N ALA A 116 -6.46 -1.81 -12.69
CA ALA A 116 -6.12 -3.22 -12.83
C ALA A 116 -5.52 -3.78 -11.53
N SER A 117 -4.60 -3.05 -10.88
CA SER A 117 -4.00 -3.44 -9.60
C SER A 117 -5.03 -3.52 -8.47
N ALA A 118 -5.90 -2.51 -8.31
CA ALA A 118 -6.94 -2.52 -7.29
C ALA A 118 -7.94 -3.67 -7.49
N THR A 119 -8.24 -4.03 -8.74
CA THR A 119 -9.09 -5.19 -9.07
C THR A 119 -8.35 -6.51 -8.82
N HIS A 120 -7.06 -6.56 -9.14
CA HIS A 120 -6.19 -7.70 -8.80
C HIS A 120 -6.15 -7.95 -7.29
N ASP A 121 -6.00 -6.91 -6.46
CA ASP A 121 -5.99 -7.02 -4.99
C ASP A 121 -7.28 -7.69 -4.47
N ILE A 122 -8.46 -7.25 -4.98
CA ILE A 122 -9.75 -7.85 -4.61
C ILE A 122 -9.77 -9.34 -4.94
N ALA A 123 -9.31 -9.68 -6.14
CA ALA A 123 -9.30 -11.07 -6.61
C ALA A 123 -8.27 -11.93 -5.87
N ALA A 124 -7.08 -11.39 -5.61
CA ALA A 124 -5.99 -12.08 -4.92
C ALA A 124 -6.35 -12.37 -3.46
N ASP A 125 -6.91 -11.39 -2.73
CA ASP A 125 -7.37 -11.59 -1.36
C ASP A 125 -8.52 -12.60 -1.28
N GLY A 126 -9.48 -12.54 -2.21
CA GLY A 126 -10.56 -13.53 -2.31
C GLY A 126 -10.03 -14.93 -2.61
N PHE A 127 -9.09 -15.05 -3.54
CA PHE A 127 -8.47 -16.33 -3.92
C PHE A 127 -7.64 -16.93 -2.77
N TYR A 128 -6.90 -16.09 -2.03
CA TYR A 128 -6.16 -16.50 -0.84
C TYR A 128 -7.09 -17.10 0.24
N MET A 129 -8.24 -16.47 0.48
CA MET A 129 -9.22 -16.95 1.47
C MET A 129 -9.88 -18.27 1.07
N MET A 130 -10.08 -18.51 -0.24
CA MET A 130 -10.67 -19.76 -0.75
C MET A 130 -9.65 -20.87 -0.95
N GLY A 131 -8.43 -20.53 -1.32
CA GLY A 131 -7.37 -21.48 -1.65
C GLY A 131 -6.62 -22.05 -0.44
N LEU A 132 -6.82 -21.49 0.76
CA LEU A 132 -6.10 -21.89 1.98
C LEU A 132 -7.06 -22.16 3.14
N SER A 133 -6.74 -23.16 3.97
CA SER A 133 -7.43 -23.39 5.24
C SER A 133 -7.25 -22.19 6.20
N LYS A 134 -8.14 -21.99 7.17
CA LYS A 134 -8.02 -20.92 8.16
C LYS A 134 -6.70 -20.96 8.93
N HIS A 135 -6.19 -22.17 9.19
CA HIS A 135 -4.89 -22.39 9.84
C HIS A 135 -3.75 -21.90 8.93
N ASP A 136 -3.76 -22.30 7.66
CA ASP A 136 -2.74 -21.89 6.69
C ASP A 136 -2.77 -20.40 6.43
N GLN A 137 -3.97 -19.78 6.33
CA GLN A 137 -4.13 -18.33 6.19
C GLN A 137 -3.40 -17.56 7.31
N ALA A 138 -3.53 -18.02 8.57
CA ALA A 138 -2.84 -17.39 9.70
C ALA A 138 -1.31 -17.45 9.57
N TRP A 139 -0.78 -18.57 9.09
CA TRP A 139 0.65 -18.74 8.87
C TRP A 139 1.18 -17.88 7.71
N TRP A 140 0.42 -17.85 6.60
CA TRP A 140 0.80 -17.12 5.39
C TRP A 140 0.66 -15.60 5.48
N VAL A 141 -0.10 -15.05 6.44
CA VAL A 141 -0.30 -13.59 6.59
C VAL A 141 1.03 -12.83 6.73
N GLY A 142 1.98 -13.34 7.51
CA GLY A 142 3.30 -12.72 7.66
C GLY A 142 4.10 -12.76 6.37
N LEU A 143 4.10 -13.92 5.68
CA LEU A 143 4.84 -14.11 4.45
C LEU A 143 4.29 -13.25 3.30
N ARG A 144 2.97 -13.15 3.13
CA ARG A 144 2.38 -12.29 2.09
C ARG A 144 2.85 -10.84 2.22
N ASN A 145 2.86 -10.30 3.44
CA ASN A 145 3.33 -8.95 3.69
C ASN A 145 4.83 -8.81 3.38
N THR A 146 5.63 -9.84 3.63
CA THR A 146 7.06 -9.85 3.28
C THR A 146 7.26 -9.77 1.77
N PHE A 147 6.53 -10.58 0.99
CA PHE A 147 6.66 -10.56 -0.47
C PHE A 147 6.11 -9.27 -1.10
N TYR A 148 5.08 -8.67 -0.51
CA TYR A 148 4.66 -7.32 -0.88
C TYR A 148 5.78 -6.28 -0.67
N ARG A 149 6.53 -6.37 0.44
CA ARG A 149 7.67 -5.48 0.70
C ARG A 149 8.86 -5.75 -0.24
N VAL A 150 9.09 -7.01 -0.63
CA VAL A 150 10.05 -7.35 -1.69
C VAL A 150 9.66 -6.67 -3.01
N ALA A 151 8.37 -6.62 -3.34
CA ALA A 151 7.89 -5.86 -4.50
C ALA A 151 8.14 -4.35 -4.38
N MET A 152 7.99 -3.77 -3.17
CA MET A 152 8.35 -2.36 -2.93
C MET A 152 9.84 -2.11 -3.17
N THR A 153 10.72 -3.01 -2.71
CA THR A 153 12.16 -2.94 -2.96
C THR A 153 12.47 -3.07 -4.46
N PHE A 154 11.76 -3.94 -5.16
CA PHE A 154 11.93 -4.10 -6.60
C PHE A 154 11.48 -2.84 -7.36
N GLY A 155 10.25 -2.36 -7.14
CA GLY A 155 9.68 -1.22 -7.87
C GLY A 155 10.30 0.12 -7.48
N GLY A 156 10.38 0.43 -6.19
CA GLY A 156 10.89 1.69 -5.67
C GLY A 156 12.42 1.75 -5.50
N GLY A 157 13.07 0.59 -5.45
CA GLY A 157 14.52 0.47 -5.29
C GLY A 157 15.20 0.04 -6.58
N TRP A 158 15.14 -1.26 -6.90
CA TRP A 158 15.95 -1.85 -7.99
C TRP A 158 15.68 -1.24 -9.37
N LEU A 159 14.41 -1.05 -9.76
CA LEU A 159 14.07 -0.42 -11.05
C LEU A 159 14.56 1.03 -11.13
N VAL A 160 14.48 1.76 -10.01
CA VAL A 160 14.97 3.15 -9.94
C VAL A 160 16.49 3.21 -10.03
N VAL A 161 17.22 2.30 -9.36
CA VAL A 161 18.69 2.16 -9.49
C VAL A 161 19.07 1.82 -10.93
N MET A 162 18.35 0.90 -11.55
CA MET A 162 18.57 0.51 -12.94
C MET A 162 18.37 1.70 -13.89
N ALA A 163 17.25 2.43 -13.74
CA ALA A 163 17.00 3.64 -14.51
C ALA A 163 18.12 4.69 -14.31
N GLY A 164 18.51 4.96 -13.07
CA GLY A 164 19.59 5.90 -12.76
C GLY A 164 20.96 5.50 -13.31
N ARG A 165 21.24 4.18 -13.41
CA ARG A 165 22.46 3.68 -14.10
C ARG A 165 22.37 3.90 -15.61
N LEU A 166 21.23 3.55 -16.21
CA LEU A 166 20.99 3.75 -17.64
C LEU A 166 21.01 5.23 -18.03
N GLU A 167 20.48 6.14 -17.19
CA GLU A 167 20.61 7.59 -17.40
C GLU A 167 22.07 8.00 -17.56
N ARG A 168 22.96 7.51 -16.67
CA ARG A 168 24.39 7.85 -16.69
C ARG A 168 25.13 7.27 -17.87
N THR A 169 24.79 6.07 -18.32
CA THR A 169 25.49 5.38 -19.40
C THR A 169 24.98 5.79 -20.77
N SER A 170 23.68 6.03 -20.94
CA SER A 170 23.08 6.40 -22.23
C SER A 170 23.02 7.92 -22.47
N GLY A 171 23.08 8.73 -21.41
CA GLY A 171 22.85 10.18 -21.48
C GLY A 171 21.38 10.55 -21.81
N ASN A 172 20.48 9.57 -21.93
CA ASN A 172 19.11 9.77 -22.38
C ASN A 172 18.09 9.34 -21.30
N ILE A 173 17.53 10.33 -20.59
CA ILE A 173 16.59 10.10 -19.48
C ILE A 173 15.32 9.36 -19.95
N PRO A 174 14.59 9.79 -20.99
CA PRO A 174 13.42 9.08 -21.48
C PRO A 174 13.67 7.60 -21.80
N VAL A 175 14.78 7.29 -22.50
CA VAL A 175 15.15 5.90 -22.86
C VAL A 175 15.42 5.07 -21.61
N ALA A 176 16.11 5.63 -20.61
CA ALA A 176 16.41 4.92 -19.35
C ALA A 176 15.15 4.52 -18.58
N TRP A 177 14.20 5.43 -18.46
CA TRP A 177 12.93 5.16 -17.77
C TRP A 177 11.99 4.27 -18.57
N SER A 178 11.97 4.42 -19.91
CA SER A 178 11.28 3.50 -20.80
C SER A 178 11.79 2.06 -20.63
N ALA A 179 13.12 1.87 -20.62
CA ALA A 179 13.73 0.56 -20.40
C ALA A 179 13.38 -0.03 -19.02
N ALA A 180 13.32 0.79 -17.95
CA ALA A 180 12.91 0.35 -16.62
C ALA A 180 11.45 -0.12 -16.60
N LEU A 181 10.55 0.60 -17.25
CA LEU A 181 9.13 0.21 -17.37
C LEU A 181 8.95 -1.04 -18.23
N PHE A 182 9.71 -1.21 -19.34
CA PHE A 182 9.71 -2.45 -20.13
C PHE A 182 10.23 -3.64 -19.32
N THR A 183 11.26 -3.44 -18.50
CA THR A 183 11.76 -4.49 -17.59
C THR A 183 10.67 -4.89 -16.59
N ALA A 184 9.98 -3.92 -16.01
CA ALA A 184 8.83 -4.18 -15.14
C ALA A 184 7.72 -4.95 -15.85
N ALA A 185 7.38 -4.54 -17.09
CA ALA A 185 6.39 -5.23 -17.93
C ALA A 185 6.81 -6.68 -18.22
N GLY A 186 8.08 -6.91 -18.56
CA GLY A 186 8.62 -8.24 -18.82
C GLY A 186 8.56 -9.15 -17.59
N VAL A 187 9.00 -8.66 -16.44
CA VAL A 187 8.90 -9.40 -15.17
C VAL A 187 7.45 -9.71 -14.82
N PHE A 188 6.56 -8.73 -15.00
CA PHE A 188 5.14 -8.91 -14.70
C PHE A 188 4.46 -9.89 -15.66
N LEU A 189 4.85 -9.90 -16.92
CA LEU A 189 4.42 -10.90 -17.90
C LEU A 189 4.84 -12.32 -17.49
N LEU A 190 6.09 -12.49 -17.05
CA LEU A 190 6.58 -13.79 -16.55
C LEU A 190 5.76 -14.30 -15.37
N PHE A 191 5.40 -13.41 -14.41
CA PHE A 191 4.51 -13.78 -13.32
C PHE A 191 3.09 -14.07 -13.80
N SER A 192 2.56 -13.34 -14.79
CA SER A 192 1.25 -13.61 -15.38
C SER A 192 1.19 -15.00 -16.01
N LEU A 193 2.22 -15.38 -16.78
CA LEU A 193 2.35 -16.70 -17.39
C LEU A 193 2.53 -17.78 -16.33
N TRP A 194 3.35 -17.53 -15.30
CA TRP A 194 3.51 -18.41 -14.15
C TRP A 194 2.18 -18.67 -13.44
N HIS A 195 1.42 -17.62 -13.13
CA HIS A 195 0.11 -17.71 -12.47
C HIS A 195 -0.93 -18.39 -13.36
N TRP A 196 -0.89 -18.18 -14.67
CA TRP A 196 -1.74 -18.91 -15.61
C TRP A 196 -1.58 -20.42 -15.45
N TRP A 197 -0.37 -20.87 -15.22
CA TRP A 197 -0.05 -22.28 -15.13
C TRP A 197 -0.20 -22.84 -13.70
N ILE A 198 0.28 -22.12 -12.67
CA ILE A 198 0.44 -22.66 -11.31
C ILE A 198 -0.77 -22.46 -10.40
N LEU A 199 -1.60 -21.39 -10.61
CA LEU A 199 -2.74 -21.12 -9.75
C LEU A 199 -3.73 -22.31 -9.77
N PRO A 200 -4.09 -22.85 -8.59
CA PRO A 200 -5.08 -23.91 -8.50
C PRO A 200 -6.45 -23.46 -9.02
N ARG A 201 -7.32 -24.43 -9.27
CA ARG A 201 -8.72 -24.20 -9.68
C ARG A 201 -9.64 -24.78 -8.60
N PRO A 202 -9.80 -24.08 -7.47
CA PRO A 202 -10.66 -24.57 -6.41
C PRO A 202 -12.11 -24.56 -6.88
N VAL A 203 -12.88 -25.60 -6.50
CA VAL A 203 -14.32 -25.70 -6.82
C VAL A 203 -15.10 -24.51 -6.24
N ALA A 204 -14.64 -23.99 -5.10
CA ALA A 204 -15.21 -22.80 -4.48
C ALA A 204 -15.06 -21.50 -5.32
N ASP A 205 -14.18 -21.46 -6.34
CA ASP A 205 -13.96 -20.32 -7.24
C ASP A 205 -14.93 -20.33 -8.45
N ALA A 206 -16.02 -21.10 -8.38
CA ALA A 206 -17.07 -21.04 -9.40
C ALA A 206 -17.83 -19.70 -9.33
N PRO A 207 -18.16 -19.08 -10.49
CA PRO A 207 -18.98 -17.87 -10.50
C PRO A 207 -20.32 -18.12 -9.80
N VAL A 208 -20.75 -17.20 -8.95
CA VAL A 208 -22.04 -17.32 -8.23
C VAL A 208 -23.22 -17.47 -9.23
N ALA A 209 -23.08 -16.92 -10.44
CA ALA A 209 -24.07 -17.06 -11.51
C ALA A 209 -24.20 -18.50 -12.07
N GLU A 210 -23.21 -19.37 -11.88
CA GLU A 210 -23.24 -20.79 -12.30
C GLU A 210 -23.67 -21.74 -11.18
N ALA A 211 -23.77 -21.24 -9.95
CA ALA A 211 -24.33 -21.98 -8.83
C ALA A 211 -25.89 -21.99 -8.90
N PHE A 212 -26.41 -22.40 -10.03
CA PHE A 212 -27.83 -22.74 -10.15
C PHE A 212 -28.09 -23.97 -9.26
N ASP A 213 -28.96 -23.79 -8.27
CA ASP A 213 -29.54 -24.95 -7.56
C ASP A 213 -30.23 -25.83 -8.61
N ARG A 214 -30.09 -27.16 -8.45
CA ARG A 214 -30.80 -28.18 -9.27
C ARG A 214 -32.33 -28.04 -9.25
N ARG A 215 -32.86 -27.01 -8.59
CA ARG A 215 -34.28 -26.64 -8.51
C ARG A 215 -34.64 -25.44 -9.37
N GLY A 216 -33.70 -24.82 -10.12
CA GLY A 216 -34.03 -23.74 -11.07
C GLY A 216 -34.36 -22.38 -10.43
N GLU A 217 -34.21 -22.23 -9.12
CA GLU A 217 -34.42 -20.95 -8.44
C GLU A 217 -33.12 -20.15 -8.38
N VAL A 218 -33.12 -19.02 -9.08
CA VAL A 218 -32.09 -17.99 -8.95
C VAL A 218 -32.19 -17.43 -7.52
N LYS A 219 -31.35 -17.86 -6.61
CA LYS A 219 -31.16 -17.12 -5.36
C LYS A 219 -30.63 -15.75 -5.73
N GLY A 220 -31.51 -14.76 -5.65
CA GLY A 220 -31.36 -13.37 -6.09
C GLY A 220 -30.03 -12.72 -5.78
N ALA A 221 -29.03 -12.92 -6.67
CA ALA A 221 -27.69 -12.39 -6.52
C ALA A 221 -27.63 -10.86 -6.68
N ASP A 222 -28.49 -10.26 -7.50
CA ASP A 222 -28.39 -8.83 -7.80
C ASP A 222 -29.05 -7.90 -6.77
N ARG A 223 -30.13 -8.34 -6.12
CA ARG A 223 -30.76 -7.53 -5.04
C ARG A 223 -30.09 -7.68 -3.68
N GLY A 224 -29.44 -8.83 -3.41
CA GLY A 224 -28.75 -9.10 -2.15
C GLY A 224 -27.46 -8.29 -1.97
N LEU A 225 -26.66 -8.15 -3.00
CA LEU A 225 -25.33 -7.51 -2.92
C LEU A 225 -25.42 -6.00 -2.68
N LEU A 226 -26.29 -5.29 -3.41
CA LEU A 226 -26.48 -3.86 -3.23
C LEU A 226 -27.10 -3.56 -1.86
N SER A 227 -28.05 -4.39 -1.41
CA SER A 227 -28.65 -4.27 -0.08
C SER A 227 -27.66 -4.58 1.04
N GLU A 228 -26.78 -5.58 0.86
CA GLU A 228 -25.70 -5.86 1.82
C GLU A 228 -24.66 -4.75 1.86
N PHE A 229 -24.30 -4.19 0.70
CA PHE A 229 -23.40 -3.05 0.63
C PHE A 229 -23.98 -1.82 1.35
N THR A 230 -25.22 -1.43 1.04
CA THR A 230 -25.91 -0.31 1.69
C THR A 230 -26.11 -0.57 3.18
N ALA A 231 -26.41 -1.81 3.57
CA ALA A 231 -26.53 -2.21 4.97
C ALA A 231 -25.18 -2.19 5.71
N ALA A 232 -24.07 -2.54 5.03
CA ALA A 232 -22.73 -2.44 5.60
C ALA A 232 -22.34 -0.98 5.85
N PHE A 233 -22.54 -0.09 4.85
CA PHE A 233 -22.31 1.34 5.01
C PHE A 233 -23.22 1.94 6.11
N GLY A 234 -24.52 1.66 6.08
CA GLY A 234 -25.45 2.13 7.08
C GLY A 234 -25.09 1.67 8.51
N SER A 235 -24.67 0.41 8.67
CA SER A 235 -24.24 -0.12 9.97
C SER A 235 -22.88 0.46 10.41
N PHE A 236 -21.98 0.76 9.49
CA PHE A 236 -20.70 1.41 9.78
C PHE A 236 -20.89 2.79 10.40
N PHE A 237 -21.70 3.65 9.76
CA PHE A 237 -21.96 5.01 10.25
C PHE A 237 -22.82 5.06 11.52
N LYS A 238 -23.50 3.97 11.87
CA LYS A 238 -24.23 3.84 13.14
C LYS A 238 -23.37 3.34 14.31
N LYS A 239 -22.11 2.95 14.06
CA LYS A 239 -21.22 2.50 15.15
C LYS A 239 -20.92 3.63 16.13
N PRO A 240 -20.90 3.32 17.45
CA PRO A 240 -20.50 4.31 18.45
C PRO A 240 -19.04 4.73 18.22
N GLY A 241 -18.79 6.04 18.24
CA GLY A 241 -17.44 6.59 18.03
C GLY A 241 -16.97 6.64 16.57
N VAL A 242 -17.83 6.41 15.57
CA VAL A 242 -17.47 6.41 14.15
C VAL A 242 -16.81 7.72 13.72
N TRP A 243 -17.29 8.86 14.17
CA TRP A 243 -16.73 10.16 13.80
C TRP A 243 -15.33 10.38 14.37
N LEU A 244 -15.08 9.95 15.60
CA LEU A 244 -13.73 9.96 16.19
C LEU A 244 -12.80 9.01 15.45
N THR A 245 -13.30 7.84 15.06
CA THR A 245 -12.54 6.87 14.23
C THR A 245 -12.23 7.43 12.85
N LEU A 246 -13.18 8.07 12.19
CA LEU A 246 -12.94 8.71 10.89
C LEU A 246 -11.93 9.85 11.00
N ALA A 247 -12.04 10.69 12.04
CA ALA A 247 -11.04 11.71 12.31
C ALA A 247 -9.65 11.09 12.56
N PHE A 248 -9.57 10.00 13.31
CA PHE A 248 -8.33 9.26 13.50
C PHE A 248 -7.77 8.72 12.17
N ILE A 249 -8.61 8.08 11.35
CA ILE A 249 -8.19 7.51 10.06
C ILE A 249 -7.64 8.60 9.13
N LEU A 250 -8.27 9.76 9.07
CA LEU A 250 -7.90 10.84 8.18
C LEU A 250 -6.69 11.66 8.68
N LEU A 251 -6.56 11.83 10.00
CA LEU A 251 -5.59 12.77 10.59
C LEU A 251 -4.37 12.10 11.20
N TYR A 252 -4.43 10.82 11.61
CA TYR A 252 -3.28 10.13 12.21
C TYR A 252 -2.08 10.02 11.26
N ARG A 253 -2.31 10.00 9.95
CA ARG A 253 -1.28 9.91 8.93
C ARG A 253 -1.21 11.16 8.04
N LEU A 254 -1.73 12.28 8.52
CA LEU A 254 -1.76 13.54 7.78
C LEU A 254 -0.35 14.05 7.42
N ASP A 255 0.57 13.94 8.34
CA ASP A 255 1.99 14.24 8.18
C ASP A 255 2.65 13.31 7.16
N GLU A 256 2.40 12.00 7.27
CA GLU A 256 2.95 10.99 6.37
C GLU A 256 2.44 11.15 4.93
N ALA A 257 1.18 11.52 4.76
CA ALA A 257 0.59 11.77 3.46
C ALA A 257 1.35 12.84 2.66
N GLN A 258 1.89 13.84 3.37
CA GLN A 258 2.66 14.93 2.79
C GLN A 258 4.14 14.54 2.59
N VAL A 259 4.75 13.95 3.61
CA VAL A 259 6.18 13.55 3.61
C VAL A 259 6.47 12.51 2.54
N SER A 260 5.67 11.47 2.43
CA SER A 260 5.89 10.38 1.47
C SER A 260 5.96 10.85 0.01
N LYS A 261 5.33 11.97 -0.32
CA LYS A 261 5.37 12.56 -1.68
C LYS A 261 6.54 13.53 -1.85
N VAL A 262 6.91 14.25 -0.80
CA VAL A 262 7.91 15.33 -0.89
C VAL A 262 9.35 14.83 -0.65
N ILE A 263 9.56 13.80 0.17
CA ILE A 263 10.92 13.29 0.44
C ILE A 263 11.65 12.89 -0.84
N PRO A 264 11.08 12.09 -1.78
CA PRO A 264 11.77 11.75 -3.02
C PRO A 264 12.17 13.00 -3.82
N LEU A 265 11.33 14.03 -3.82
CA LEU A 265 11.59 15.29 -4.50
C LEU A 265 12.70 16.08 -3.79
N PHE A 266 12.68 16.15 -2.47
CA PHE A 266 13.72 16.78 -1.65
C PHE A 266 15.09 16.14 -1.85
N LEU A 267 15.16 14.81 -1.92
CA LEU A 267 16.38 14.07 -2.19
C LEU A 267 16.97 14.44 -3.56
N LEU A 268 16.13 14.56 -4.59
CA LEU A 268 16.52 14.77 -5.99
C LEU A 268 16.72 16.24 -6.37
N ASN A 269 16.01 17.17 -5.70
CA ASN A 269 16.10 18.59 -6.03
C ASN A 269 17.53 19.12 -5.84
N PRO A 270 18.01 19.99 -6.75
CA PRO A 270 19.32 20.58 -6.64
C PRO A 270 19.50 21.37 -5.34
N ARG A 271 20.75 21.47 -4.87
CA ARG A 271 21.09 22.14 -3.61
C ARG A 271 20.79 23.63 -3.61
N ASP A 272 20.94 24.31 -4.75
CA ASP A 272 20.55 25.71 -4.96
C ASP A 272 19.04 25.94 -4.78
N LYS A 273 18.22 24.91 -5.04
CA LYS A 273 16.76 24.89 -4.77
C LYS A 273 16.40 24.32 -3.40
N GLY A 274 17.38 24.17 -2.51
CA GLY A 274 17.18 23.72 -1.13
C GLY A 274 17.07 22.19 -0.97
N GLY A 275 17.22 21.40 -2.03
CA GLY A 275 17.27 19.94 -1.99
C GLY A 275 18.64 19.38 -1.64
N LEU A 276 18.79 18.03 -1.72
CA LEU A 276 20.06 17.35 -1.44
C LEU A 276 20.88 17.04 -2.71
N GLY A 277 20.31 17.16 -3.91
CA GLY A 277 21.00 16.98 -5.18
C GLY A 277 21.43 15.55 -5.47
N LEU A 278 20.72 14.55 -4.91
CA LEU A 278 21.03 13.14 -5.12
C LEU A 278 20.61 12.68 -6.53
N THR A 279 21.22 11.62 -7.00
CA THR A 279 20.81 10.97 -8.25
C THR A 279 19.60 10.06 -8.03
N ALA A 280 18.92 9.69 -9.14
CA ALA A 280 17.86 8.68 -9.08
C ALA A 280 18.37 7.34 -8.54
N GLY A 281 19.61 6.96 -8.89
CA GLY A 281 20.24 5.74 -8.36
C GLY A 281 20.42 5.79 -6.85
N ASP A 282 20.86 6.92 -6.29
CA ASP A 282 21.00 7.10 -4.83
C ASP A 282 19.63 7.01 -4.14
N SER A 283 18.61 7.65 -4.71
CA SER A 283 17.23 7.56 -4.20
C SER A 283 16.74 6.11 -4.18
N GLY A 284 16.98 5.36 -5.26
CA GLY A 284 16.62 3.93 -5.33
C GLY A 284 17.36 3.08 -4.29
N LEU A 285 18.65 3.35 -4.02
CA LEU A 285 19.41 2.68 -2.96
C LEU A 285 18.85 3.00 -1.57
N ILE A 286 18.53 4.27 -1.30
CA ILE A 286 17.93 4.69 -0.03
C ILE A 286 16.62 3.93 0.20
N TYR A 287 15.70 3.93 -0.77
CA TYR A 287 14.41 3.26 -0.61
C TYR A 287 14.53 1.75 -0.59
N GLY A 288 15.35 1.15 -1.45
CA GLY A 288 15.47 -0.30 -1.56
C GLY A 288 16.23 -0.95 -0.41
N LEU A 289 17.35 -0.36 0.03
CA LEU A 289 18.25 -1.00 1.00
C LEU A 289 18.08 -0.47 2.44
N TRP A 290 17.58 0.74 2.64
CA TRP A 290 17.49 1.35 3.95
C TRP A 290 16.04 1.56 4.41
N ALA A 291 15.20 2.17 3.59
CA ALA A 291 13.84 2.51 3.95
C ALA A 291 12.94 1.29 4.15
N VAL A 292 12.85 0.38 3.15
CA VAL A 292 11.96 -0.79 3.22
C VAL A 292 12.37 -1.79 4.32
N PRO A 293 13.65 -2.14 4.53
CA PRO A 293 14.03 -2.94 5.70
C PRO A 293 13.69 -2.26 7.03
N ALA A 294 14.01 -0.97 7.19
CA ALA A 294 13.70 -0.22 8.41
C ALA A 294 12.19 -0.20 8.71
N LEU A 295 11.37 0.08 7.70
CA LEU A 295 9.91 -0.01 7.77
C LEU A 295 9.45 -1.42 8.22
N THR A 296 10.10 -2.47 7.72
CA THR A 296 9.77 -3.85 8.06
C THR A 296 10.08 -4.14 9.53
N PHE A 297 11.28 -3.80 9.98
CA PHE A 297 11.68 -3.99 11.38
C PHE A 297 10.82 -3.16 12.33
N GLY A 298 10.51 -1.91 11.97
CA GLY A 298 9.58 -1.07 12.73
C GLY A 298 8.20 -1.72 12.89
N GLY A 299 7.63 -2.22 11.80
CA GLY A 299 6.34 -2.92 11.83
C GLY A 299 6.35 -4.18 12.70
N LEU A 300 7.40 -5.01 12.61
CA LEU A 300 7.57 -6.21 13.44
C LEU A 300 7.71 -5.86 14.92
N ALA A 301 8.55 -4.86 15.24
CA ALA A 301 8.72 -4.38 16.62
C ALA A 301 7.40 -3.83 17.18
N GLY A 302 6.65 -3.07 16.37
CA GLY A 302 5.33 -2.55 16.74
C GLY A 302 4.34 -3.66 17.06
N GLY A 303 4.26 -4.69 16.21
CA GLY A 303 3.40 -5.86 16.44
C GLY A 303 3.76 -6.61 17.73
N PHE A 304 5.05 -6.87 17.92
CA PHE A 304 5.55 -7.55 19.13
C PHE A 304 5.22 -6.78 20.42
N LEU A 305 5.49 -5.47 20.44
CA LEU A 305 5.26 -4.64 21.64
C LEU A 305 3.76 -4.43 21.89
N ALA A 306 2.94 -4.26 20.86
CA ALA A 306 1.49 -4.19 21.01
C ALA A 306 0.92 -5.51 21.57
N ALA A 307 1.42 -6.67 21.10
CA ALA A 307 1.02 -7.98 21.64
C ALA A 307 1.44 -8.20 23.11
N LYS A 308 2.55 -7.58 23.54
CA LYS A 308 3.05 -7.71 24.91
C LYS A 308 2.35 -6.75 25.88
N PHE A 309 2.17 -5.49 25.52
CA PHE A 309 1.73 -4.42 26.42
C PHE A 309 0.28 -3.95 26.18
N GLY A 310 -0.33 -4.37 25.10
CA GLY A 310 -1.66 -3.94 24.68
C GLY A 310 -1.66 -2.64 23.88
N LEU A 311 -2.60 -2.53 22.94
CA LEU A 311 -2.69 -1.40 22.03
C LEU A 311 -2.89 -0.07 22.75
N LYS A 312 -3.75 -0.02 23.77
CA LYS A 312 -4.07 1.21 24.53
C LYS A 312 -2.84 1.88 25.11
N LYS A 313 -1.90 1.08 25.68
CA LYS A 313 -0.67 1.60 26.28
C LYS A 313 0.35 1.99 25.22
N MET A 314 0.37 1.26 24.10
CA MET A 314 1.38 1.44 23.07
C MET A 314 1.05 2.54 22.06
N ILE A 315 -0.21 2.89 21.85
CA ILE A 315 -0.60 3.84 20.81
C ILE A 315 0.06 5.23 20.95
N PRO A 316 0.22 5.82 22.15
CA PRO A 316 0.94 7.08 22.30
C PRO A 316 2.42 6.98 21.92
N ILE A 317 3.09 5.91 22.36
CA ILE A 317 4.50 5.66 22.07
C ILE A 317 4.70 5.44 20.57
N MET A 318 3.80 4.65 19.96
CA MET A 318 3.83 4.34 18.54
C MET A 318 3.53 5.58 17.66
N ALA A 319 2.62 6.45 18.10
CA ALA A 319 2.36 7.72 17.46
C ALA A 319 3.59 8.66 17.54
N CYS A 320 4.17 8.82 18.74
CA CYS A 320 5.39 9.62 18.89
C CYS A 320 6.55 9.07 18.05
N SER A 321 6.72 7.75 17.98
CA SER A 321 7.74 7.11 17.15
C SER A 321 7.53 7.35 15.66
N MET A 322 6.30 7.55 15.20
CA MET A 322 5.99 7.90 13.80
C MET A 322 6.28 9.38 13.52
N TYR A 323 6.03 10.25 14.49
CA TYR A 323 6.10 11.71 14.28
C TYR A 323 7.49 12.29 14.54
N LEU A 324 8.13 11.93 15.65
CA LEU A 324 9.40 12.54 16.09
C LEU A 324 10.57 12.34 15.11
N PRO A 325 10.73 11.19 14.43
CA PRO A 325 11.82 11.02 13.45
C PRO A 325 11.78 12.03 12.29
N LYS A 326 10.64 12.65 12.02
CA LYS A 326 10.52 13.72 11.01
C LYS A 326 11.34 14.98 11.36
N LEU A 327 11.75 15.14 12.61
CA LEU A 327 12.77 16.13 13.00
C LEU A 327 14.09 15.95 12.23
N ALA A 328 14.42 14.72 11.84
CA ALA A 328 15.62 14.46 11.03
C ALA A 328 15.54 15.14 9.65
N TYR A 329 14.35 15.25 9.04
CA TYR A 329 14.19 15.99 7.78
C TYR A 329 14.31 17.50 7.95
N ILE A 330 13.90 18.05 9.08
CA ILE A 330 14.18 19.46 9.41
C ILE A 330 15.70 19.66 9.48
N GLY A 331 16.40 18.78 10.22
CA GLY A 331 17.87 18.81 10.30
C GLY A 331 18.55 18.66 8.93
N LEU A 332 18.11 17.70 8.11
CA LEU A 332 18.64 17.49 6.74
C LEU A 332 18.40 18.72 5.85
N SER A 333 17.24 19.38 5.95
CA SER A 333 16.92 20.53 5.12
C SER A 333 17.69 21.79 5.50
N LEU A 334 18.06 21.93 6.77
CA LEU A 334 18.89 23.03 7.26
C LEU A 334 20.38 22.78 6.99
N ALA A 335 20.89 21.61 7.38
CA ALA A 335 22.32 21.27 7.30
C ALA A 335 22.77 20.87 5.89
N ARG A 336 21.88 20.25 5.11
CA ARG A 336 22.13 19.72 3.76
C ARG A 336 23.46 18.94 3.66
N PRO A 337 23.65 17.89 4.51
CA PRO A 337 24.92 17.15 4.56
C PRO A 337 25.26 16.50 3.22
N GLU A 338 26.55 16.35 2.94
CA GLU A 338 27.03 15.61 1.77
C GLU A 338 27.21 14.13 2.06
N ASN A 339 27.32 13.78 3.36
CA ASN A 339 27.51 12.41 3.78
C ASN A 339 26.25 11.58 3.49
N PHE A 340 26.36 10.66 2.53
CA PHE A 340 25.29 9.77 2.12
C PHE A 340 24.77 8.91 3.27
N GLY A 341 25.65 8.46 4.19
CA GLY A 341 25.27 7.66 5.36
C GLY A 341 24.35 8.40 6.33
N VAL A 342 24.55 9.72 6.51
CA VAL A 342 23.66 10.56 7.34
C VAL A 342 22.26 10.64 6.73
N ILE A 343 22.19 10.80 5.42
CA ILE A 343 20.91 10.85 4.69
C ILE A 343 20.19 9.49 4.80
N CYS A 344 20.90 8.39 4.54
CA CYS A 344 20.36 7.03 4.69
C CYS A 344 19.86 6.77 6.12
N GLY A 345 20.63 7.17 7.13
CA GLY A 345 20.25 7.01 8.54
C GLY A 345 18.99 7.78 8.91
N ALA A 346 18.86 9.01 8.43
CA ALA A 346 17.66 9.82 8.67
C ALA A 346 16.40 9.22 8.03
N VAL A 347 16.48 8.74 6.77
CA VAL A 347 15.37 8.08 6.09
C VAL A 347 15.06 6.74 6.76
N ALA A 348 16.06 5.95 7.14
CA ALA A 348 15.85 4.69 7.83
C ALA A 348 15.18 4.88 9.20
N LEU A 349 15.60 5.89 9.98
CA LEU A 349 15.01 6.22 11.27
C LEU A 349 13.53 6.58 11.13
N GLU A 350 13.21 7.42 10.15
CA GLU A 350 11.84 7.83 9.89
C GLU A 350 10.98 6.64 9.43
N GLN A 351 11.48 5.83 8.51
CA GLN A 351 10.75 4.66 8.01
C GLN A 351 10.56 3.57 9.08
N PHE A 352 11.53 3.40 9.99
CA PHE A 352 11.34 2.56 11.16
C PHE A 352 10.21 3.08 12.04
N GLY A 353 10.23 4.37 12.37
CA GLY A 353 9.20 5.03 13.18
C GLY A 353 7.83 4.94 12.52
N TYR A 354 7.76 5.13 11.19
CA TYR A 354 6.54 4.97 10.42
C TYR A 354 6.02 3.53 10.48
N GLY A 355 6.85 2.52 10.24
CA GLY A 355 6.45 1.12 10.34
C GLY A 355 5.92 0.74 11.73
N PHE A 356 6.58 1.24 12.76
CA PHE A 356 6.21 1.04 14.16
C PHE A 356 4.85 1.68 14.47
N GLY A 357 4.65 2.95 14.12
CA GLY A 357 3.41 3.69 14.36
C GLY A 357 2.24 3.23 13.50
N PHE A 358 2.51 2.83 12.25
CA PHE A 358 1.50 2.30 11.35
C PHE A 358 0.89 0.98 11.86
N THR A 359 1.63 0.20 12.61
CA THR A 359 1.09 -1.01 13.24
C THR A 359 -0.03 -0.70 14.23
N ALA A 360 0.09 0.37 15.04
CA ALA A 360 -0.97 0.80 15.94
C ALA A 360 -2.23 1.21 15.16
N PHE A 361 -2.03 1.95 14.07
CA PHE A 361 -3.12 2.36 13.19
C PHE A 361 -3.89 1.15 12.64
N MET A 362 -3.20 0.16 12.09
CA MET A 362 -3.82 -1.04 11.53
C MET A 362 -4.54 -1.87 12.59
N LEU A 363 -3.95 -2.04 13.78
CA LEU A 363 -4.58 -2.75 14.88
C LEU A 363 -5.86 -2.04 15.35
N TYR A 364 -5.86 -0.71 15.39
CA TYR A 364 -7.06 0.04 15.72
C TYR A 364 -8.17 -0.11 14.66
N LEU A 365 -7.83 -0.07 13.37
CA LEU A 365 -8.79 -0.32 12.30
C LEU A 365 -9.43 -1.70 12.42
N LEU A 366 -8.65 -2.72 12.75
CA LEU A 366 -9.16 -4.08 13.00
C LEU A 366 -10.07 -4.12 14.22
N HIS A 367 -9.72 -3.44 15.31
CA HIS A 367 -10.53 -3.31 16.51
C HIS A 367 -11.87 -2.64 16.22
N PHE A 368 -11.86 -1.49 15.56
CA PHE A 368 -13.10 -0.78 15.22
C PHE A 368 -13.99 -1.54 14.25
N SER A 369 -13.38 -2.31 13.35
CA SER A 369 -14.13 -3.10 12.36
C SER A 369 -14.83 -4.31 12.94
N ASP A 370 -14.55 -4.72 14.18
CA ASP A 370 -15.10 -5.93 14.79
C ASP A 370 -16.64 -5.96 14.80
N GLY A 371 -17.21 -7.17 14.66
CA GLY A 371 -18.65 -7.38 14.61
C GLY A 371 -19.13 -8.18 13.39
N PRO A 372 -20.44 -8.31 13.17
CA PRO A 372 -21.04 -9.19 12.14
C PRO A 372 -20.61 -8.88 10.71
N ARG A 373 -20.25 -7.61 10.40
CA ARG A 373 -19.80 -7.15 9.08
C ARG A 373 -18.34 -6.72 9.09
N ARG A 374 -17.48 -7.39 9.85
CA ARG A 374 -16.08 -7.03 10.09
C ARG A 374 -15.31 -6.74 8.80
N THR A 375 -15.40 -7.62 7.81
CA THR A 375 -14.67 -7.47 6.53
C THR A 375 -15.10 -6.22 5.76
N ALA A 376 -16.40 -5.97 5.67
CA ALA A 376 -16.93 -4.80 4.98
C ALA A 376 -16.55 -3.49 5.72
N HIS A 377 -16.65 -3.47 7.04
CA HIS A 377 -16.26 -2.31 7.86
C HIS A 377 -14.74 -2.02 7.74
N TYR A 378 -13.91 -3.08 7.71
CA TYR A 378 -12.48 -2.93 7.51
C TYR A 378 -12.15 -2.39 6.11
N ALA A 379 -12.86 -2.85 5.07
CA ALA A 379 -12.71 -2.33 3.72
C ALA A 379 -13.09 -0.83 3.64
N ILE A 380 -14.15 -0.40 4.34
CA ILE A 380 -14.52 1.02 4.44
C ILE A 380 -13.40 1.82 5.13
N CYS A 381 -12.88 1.33 6.26
CA CYS A 381 -11.77 1.97 6.97
C CYS A 381 -10.53 2.13 6.06
N THR A 382 -10.15 1.10 5.31
CA THR A 382 -8.99 1.15 4.40
C THR A 382 -9.23 2.07 3.19
N GLY A 383 -10.47 2.21 2.73
CA GLY A 383 -10.85 3.20 1.74
C GLY A 383 -10.63 4.64 2.25
N PHE A 384 -11.12 4.96 3.44
CA PHE A 384 -10.87 6.26 4.09
C PHE A 384 -9.38 6.47 4.41
N MET A 385 -8.66 5.43 4.78
CA MET A 385 -7.20 5.48 4.97
C MET A 385 -6.50 5.95 3.69
N THR A 386 -6.84 5.39 2.55
CA THR A 386 -6.26 5.77 1.26
C THR A 386 -6.65 7.19 0.87
N LEU A 387 -7.90 7.59 1.15
CA LEU A 387 -8.36 8.97 0.94
C LEU A 387 -7.57 9.96 1.80
N GLY A 388 -7.31 9.63 3.06
CA GLY A 388 -6.50 10.42 4.00
C GLY A 388 -5.05 10.59 3.56
N LEU A 389 -4.49 9.66 2.78
CA LEU A 389 -3.17 9.80 2.14
C LEU A 389 -3.24 10.62 0.84
N MET A 390 -4.29 10.41 0.06
CA MET A 390 -4.44 11.01 -1.27
C MET A 390 -4.59 12.54 -1.18
N ILE A 391 -5.56 13.02 -0.40
CA ILE A 391 -5.92 14.46 -0.37
C ILE A 391 -4.76 15.34 0.09
N PRO A 392 -4.12 15.12 1.27
CA PRO A 392 -3.01 15.98 1.68
C PRO A 392 -1.79 15.83 0.77
N GLY A 393 -1.56 14.62 0.25
CA GLY A 393 -0.48 14.35 -0.71
C GLY A 393 -0.58 15.17 -1.99
N MET A 394 -1.80 15.45 -2.48
CA MET A 394 -2.02 16.25 -3.71
C MET A 394 -1.41 17.65 -3.66
N TRP A 395 -1.47 18.28 -2.49
CA TRP A 395 -1.03 19.69 -2.33
C TRP A 395 0.38 19.83 -1.76
N SER A 396 0.97 18.72 -1.28
CA SER A 396 2.24 18.71 -0.55
C SER A 396 3.41 19.30 -1.34
N GLY A 397 3.52 19.02 -2.63
CA GLY A 397 4.60 19.54 -3.46
C GLY A 397 4.48 21.05 -3.72
N LYS A 398 3.25 21.54 -3.95
CA LYS A 398 3.00 22.99 -4.07
C LYS A 398 3.31 23.72 -2.77
N LEU A 399 2.90 23.14 -1.64
CA LEU A 399 3.17 23.66 -0.32
C LEU A 399 4.68 23.70 -0.02
N ALA A 400 5.39 22.62 -0.32
CA ALA A 400 6.84 22.56 -0.17
C ALA A 400 7.58 23.59 -1.04
N SER A 401 7.13 23.78 -2.28
CA SER A 401 7.70 24.78 -3.19
C SER A 401 7.44 26.23 -2.73
N ALA A 402 6.28 26.49 -2.12
CA ALA A 402 5.91 27.82 -1.63
C ALA A 402 6.61 28.19 -0.33
N MET A 403 6.78 27.24 0.59
CA MET A 403 7.35 27.47 1.94
C MET A 403 8.86 27.24 2.01
N GLY A 404 9.42 26.47 1.08
CA GLY A 404 10.77 25.90 1.18
C GLY A 404 10.81 24.70 2.14
N TYR A 405 11.80 23.82 1.97
CA TYR A 405 11.87 22.55 2.70
C TYR A 405 11.93 22.67 4.23
N PRO A 406 12.73 23.58 4.84
CA PRO A 406 12.77 23.69 6.30
C PRO A 406 11.41 24.05 6.91
N ALA A 407 10.71 25.04 6.34
CA ALA A 407 9.39 25.43 6.80
C ALA A 407 8.35 24.34 6.51
N PHE A 408 8.43 23.69 5.35
CA PHE A 408 7.54 22.58 5.02
C PHE A 408 7.68 21.40 6.00
N PHE A 409 8.88 20.94 6.33
CA PHE A 409 9.05 19.84 7.29
C PHE A 409 8.63 20.23 8.71
N THR A 410 8.79 21.50 9.09
CA THR A 410 8.24 22.03 10.35
C THR A 410 6.71 22.00 10.33
N TRP A 411 6.08 22.45 9.25
CA TRP A 411 4.64 22.35 9.05
C TRP A 411 4.15 20.90 9.15
N VAL A 412 4.83 19.98 8.49
CA VAL A 412 4.50 18.54 8.53
C VAL A 412 4.51 18.02 9.98
N LEU A 413 5.53 18.36 10.76
CA LEU A 413 5.61 17.98 12.18
C LEU A 413 4.45 18.59 12.99
N CYS A 414 4.11 19.85 12.76
CA CYS A 414 2.97 20.49 13.40
C CYS A 414 1.63 19.84 12.99
N SER A 415 1.51 19.44 11.73
CA SER A 415 0.31 18.77 11.20
C SER A 415 0.06 17.39 11.81
N ALA A 416 1.05 16.80 12.49
CA ALA A 416 0.89 15.56 13.25
C ALA A 416 0.13 15.73 14.57
N LEU A 417 0.09 16.96 15.15
CA LEU A 417 -0.54 17.21 16.45
C LEU A 417 -2.02 16.81 16.53
N PRO A 418 -2.90 17.15 15.56
CA PRO A 418 -4.27 16.69 15.58
C PRO A 418 -4.38 15.17 15.63
N GLY A 419 -3.56 14.46 14.85
CA GLY A 419 -3.51 12.99 14.83
C GLY A 419 -3.11 12.40 16.18
N LEU A 420 -2.12 13.00 16.85
CA LEU A 420 -1.69 12.60 18.20
C LEU A 420 -2.81 12.81 19.23
N LEU A 421 -3.44 13.98 19.24
CA LEU A 421 -4.51 14.30 20.19
C LEU A 421 -5.71 13.34 20.04
N ILE A 422 -6.07 13.03 18.80
CA ILE A 422 -7.14 12.07 18.51
C ILE A 422 -6.72 10.66 18.96
N ALA A 423 -5.47 10.24 18.68
CA ALA A 423 -4.97 8.94 19.10
C ALA A 423 -5.03 8.75 20.63
N LEU A 424 -4.73 9.79 21.39
CA LEU A 424 -4.85 9.80 22.86
C LEU A 424 -6.30 9.73 23.35
N SER A 425 -7.26 10.22 22.56
CA SER A 425 -8.68 10.27 22.90
C SER A 425 -9.44 8.99 22.56
N LEU A 426 -8.78 8.01 21.90
CA LEU A 426 -9.42 6.77 21.47
C LEU A 426 -9.84 5.90 22.66
N LYS A 427 -11.06 5.41 22.61
CA LYS A 427 -11.56 4.43 23.56
C LYS A 427 -11.19 3.02 23.09
N ILE A 428 -10.18 2.45 23.71
CA ILE A 428 -9.66 1.11 23.40
C ILE A 428 -9.72 0.28 24.68
N GLU A 429 -10.17 -0.97 24.57
CA GLU A 429 -10.14 -1.91 25.69
C GLU A 429 -8.70 -2.14 26.15
N PRO A 430 -8.42 -2.08 27.49
CA PRO A 430 -7.06 -2.15 28.01
C PRO A 430 -6.28 -3.42 27.60
N GLN A 431 -6.99 -4.53 27.42
CA GLN A 431 -6.41 -5.84 27.08
C GLN A 431 -6.35 -6.10 25.56
N TYR A 432 -6.94 -5.22 24.72
CA TYR A 432 -6.94 -5.45 23.29
C TYR A 432 -5.53 -5.50 22.71
N GLY A 433 -5.28 -6.54 21.93
CA GLY A 433 -3.98 -6.82 21.32
C GLY A 433 -3.00 -7.57 22.21
N GLN A 434 -3.29 -7.76 23.52
CA GLN A 434 -2.45 -8.58 24.38
C GLN A 434 -2.63 -10.07 24.08
N LYS A 435 -1.52 -10.81 24.11
CA LYS A 435 -1.55 -12.27 24.12
C LYS A 435 -2.18 -12.71 25.45
N THR A 436 -3.42 -13.21 25.40
CA THR A 436 -4.09 -13.79 26.59
C THR A 436 -3.22 -14.95 27.07
N GLY A 437 -2.55 -14.75 28.20
CA GLY A 437 -1.84 -15.80 28.88
C GLY A 437 -2.86 -16.82 29.42
N ASN A 438 -2.75 -18.05 28.93
CA ASN A 438 -3.34 -19.28 29.45
C ASN A 438 -4.86 -19.48 29.38
N SER A 439 -5.25 -20.27 28.43
CA SER A 439 -6.28 -21.32 28.54
C SER A 439 -5.97 -22.38 29.64
N LEU A 440 -5.58 -21.97 30.86
CA LEU A 440 -5.39 -22.90 32.00
C LEU A 440 -6.50 -22.78 33.03
N GLN A 441 -7.55 -22.00 32.78
CA GLN A 441 -8.69 -21.90 33.70
C GLN A 441 -9.96 -22.60 33.22
N SER A 442 -9.94 -23.30 32.09
CA SER A 442 -11.07 -24.12 31.60
C SER A 442 -10.97 -25.61 32.00
N LYS A 443 -10.25 -25.95 33.07
CA LYS A 443 -10.22 -27.32 33.63
C LYS A 443 -10.49 -27.34 35.14
N ARG A 444 -11.27 -26.39 35.62
CA ARG A 444 -11.82 -26.45 36.98
C ARG A 444 -13.23 -25.87 36.93
N ASP A 445 -14.12 -26.57 36.30
CA ASP A 445 -15.58 -26.63 36.62
C ASP A 445 -16.13 -27.87 35.93
#